data_99530c9376ce78a72828e647a06acc73
#
_entry.id   99530c9376ce78a72828e647a06acc73
#
_cell.length_a   1.000
_cell.length_b   1.000
_cell.length_c   1.000
_cell.angle_alpha   90.00
_cell.angle_beta   90.00
_cell.angle_gamma   90.00
#
_symmetry.space_group_name_H-M   'P 1'
#
loop_
_entity.id
_entity.type
_entity.pdbx_description
1 polymer ?
#
loop_
_entity_poly.entity_id
_entity_poly.type
_entity_poly.pdbx_seq_one_letter_code
_entity_poly.pdbx_strand_id
1 'polypeptide(L)'
;FLNKIKLYKEENWWIDIIYRLRNRAKQLNLPFDLEKSDLIIPEFCPILEIPIAIRHENKANCVSWDRIIPELGYVKGNVRAISLKANLMKSNATFEELQLFAVNIIKYINKEI
;
A
#
# COMPACT_ATOMS: atom_id res chain seq x y z
N PHE A 1 -29.45 -3.66 15.45
CA PHE A 1 -28.23 -3.15 16.12
C PHE A 1 -26.97 -3.56 15.36
N LEU A 2 -26.77 -4.87 15.17
CA LEU A 2 -25.59 -5.37 14.46
C LEU A 2 -25.52 -4.90 13.01
N ASN A 3 -26.67 -4.81 12.33
CA ASN A 3 -26.74 -4.31 10.96
C ASN A 3 -26.34 -2.84 10.86
N LYS A 4 -26.70 -2.02 11.84
CA LYS A 4 -26.31 -0.61 11.87
C LYS A 4 -24.79 -0.47 12.06
N ILE A 5 -24.19 -1.27 12.94
CA ILE A 5 -22.75 -1.27 13.15
C ILE A 5 -22.02 -1.69 11.88
N LYS A 6 -22.51 -2.75 11.21
CA LYS A 6 -21.93 -3.24 9.97
C LYS A 6 -21.98 -2.18 8.87
N LEU A 7 -23.15 -1.55 8.67
CA LEU A 7 -23.32 -0.49 7.68
C LEU A 7 -22.42 0.71 7.97
N TYR A 8 -22.34 1.11 9.25
CA TYR A 8 -21.44 2.19 9.64
C TYR A 8 -19.99 1.87 9.26
N LYS A 9 -19.51 0.66 9.57
CA LYS A 9 -18.14 0.24 9.25
C LYS A 9 -17.90 0.19 7.75
N GLU A 10 -18.89 -0.28 6.97
CA GLU A 10 -18.80 -0.33 5.51
C GLU A 10 -18.74 1.06 4.88
N GLU A 11 -19.54 2.01 5.40
CA GLU A 11 -19.57 3.38 4.89
C GLU A 11 -18.39 4.23 5.34
N ASN A 12 -17.79 3.90 6.50
CA ASN A 12 -16.75 4.69 7.16
C ASN A 12 -15.40 3.98 7.21
N TRP A 13 -15.19 2.99 6.34
CA TRP A 13 -13.97 2.20 6.27
C TRP A 13 -12.69 3.06 6.15
N TRP A 14 -12.82 4.21 5.51
CA TRP A 14 -11.69 5.10 5.20
C TRP A 14 -11.21 5.93 6.40
N ILE A 15 -12.09 6.17 7.38
CA ILE A 15 -11.80 7.06 8.51
C ILE A 15 -10.59 6.55 9.31
N ASP A 16 -10.63 5.27 9.66
CA ASP A 16 -9.55 4.63 10.40
C ASP A 16 -8.24 4.63 9.61
N ILE A 17 -8.33 4.39 8.32
CA ILE A 17 -7.16 4.42 7.43
C ILE A 17 -6.55 5.81 7.40
N ILE A 18 -7.35 6.84 7.17
CA ILE A 18 -6.87 8.24 7.16
C ILE A 18 -6.20 8.58 8.50
N TYR A 19 -6.82 8.19 9.61
CA TYR A 19 -6.27 8.43 10.95
C TYR A 19 -4.89 7.78 11.11
N ARG A 20 -4.77 6.52 10.72
CA ARG A 20 -3.50 5.78 10.82
C ARG A 20 -2.41 6.37 9.93
N LEU A 21 -2.75 6.74 8.70
CA LEU A 21 -1.79 7.33 7.76
C LEU A 21 -1.33 8.70 8.23
N ARG A 22 -2.26 9.52 8.75
CA ARG A 22 -1.90 10.83 9.33
C ARG A 22 -0.94 10.67 10.51
N ASN A 23 -1.22 9.73 11.41
CA ASN A 23 -0.33 9.46 12.54
C ASN A 23 1.04 8.96 12.09
N ARG A 24 1.07 8.11 11.08
CA ARG A 24 2.33 7.63 10.52
C ARG A 24 3.14 8.77 9.93
N ALA A 25 2.50 9.66 9.20
CA ALA A 25 3.16 10.86 8.66
C ALA A 25 3.78 11.71 9.77
N LYS A 26 3.04 11.92 10.87
CA LYS A 26 3.56 12.65 12.04
C LYS A 26 4.77 11.97 12.64
N GLN A 27 4.72 10.65 12.82
CA GLN A 27 5.84 9.88 13.37
C GLN A 27 7.09 10.01 12.50
N LEU A 28 6.91 10.07 11.19
CA LEU A 28 8.00 10.17 10.23
C LEU A 28 8.38 11.61 9.91
N ASN A 29 7.66 12.58 10.47
CA ASN A 29 7.83 14.01 10.17
C ASN A 29 7.67 14.31 8.68
N LEU A 30 6.63 13.76 8.06
CA LEU A 30 6.34 13.89 6.64
C LEU A 30 5.02 14.62 6.40
N PRO A 31 4.86 15.26 5.23
CA PRO A 31 3.60 15.90 4.87
C PRO A 31 2.43 14.91 4.77
N PHE A 32 1.22 15.42 5.00
CA PHE A 32 -0.02 14.65 4.88
C PHE A 32 -1.15 15.55 4.37
N ASP A 33 -1.82 15.14 3.28
CA ASP A 33 -3.01 15.85 2.80
C ASP A 33 -4.03 14.90 2.15
N LEU A 34 -4.00 13.60 2.50
CA LEU A 34 -4.89 12.61 1.92
C LEU A 34 -6.34 12.80 2.38
N GLU A 35 -7.25 12.54 1.45
CA GLU A 35 -8.70 12.52 1.69
C GLU A 35 -9.26 11.15 1.27
N LYS A 36 -10.52 10.89 1.60
CA LYS A 36 -11.19 9.64 1.23
C LYS A 36 -11.03 9.32 -0.26
N SER A 37 -11.17 10.32 -1.13
CA SER A 37 -11.10 10.16 -2.58
C SER A 37 -9.72 9.70 -3.08
N ASP A 38 -8.69 9.86 -2.27
CA ASP A 38 -7.34 9.40 -2.60
C ASP A 38 -7.13 7.91 -2.31
N LEU A 39 -8.02 7.32 -1.52
CA LEU A 39 -7.93 5.92 -1.12
C LEU A 39 -8.61 5.02 -2.15
N ILE A 40 -7.93 4.77 -3.25
CA ILE A 40 -8.41 3.93 -4.34
C ILE A 40 -7.85 2.52 -4.14
N ILE A 41 -8.74 1.52 -4.08
CA ILE A 41 -8.35 0.12 -3.87
C ILE A 41 -8.70 -0.66 -5.13
N PRO A 42 -7.70 -1.09 -5.92
CA PRO A 42 -7.94 -1.95 -7.06
C PRO A 42 -8.32 -3.36 -6.61
N GLU A 43 -8.91 -4.13 -7.49
CA GLU A 43 -9.26 -5.54 -7.21
C GLU A 43 -7.99 -6.39 -7.02
N PHE A 44 -6.95 -6.09 -7.78
CA PHE A 44 -5.68 -6.82 -7.74
C PHE A 44 -4.52 -5.89 -7.43
N CYS A 45 -3.54 -6.42 -6.70
CA CYS A 45 -2.30 -5.70 -6.44
C CYS A 45 -1.59 -5.35 -7.77
N PRO A 46 -1.29 -4.07 -8.03
CA PRO A 46 -0.63 -3.70 -9.28
C PRO A 46 0.80 -4.23 -9.42
N ILE A 47 1.40 -4.71 -8.34
CA ILE A 47 2.78 -5.22 -8.35
C ILE A 47 2.80 -6.74 -8.51
N LEU A 48 2.03 -7.47 -7.69
CA LEU A 48 2.05 -8.94 -7.65
C LEU A 48 0.84 -9.60 -8.31
N GLU A 49 -0.14 -8.82 -8.74
CA GLU A 49 -1.37 -9.30 -9.41
C GLU A 49 -2.21 -10.27 -8.57
N ILE A 50 -2.00 -10.30 -7.27
CA ILE A 50 -2.83 -11.07 -6.34
C ILE A 50 -4.06 -10.24 -5.93
N PRO A 51 -5.21 -10.89 -5.61
CA PRO A 51 -6.38 -10.16 -5.11
C PRO A 51 -6.04 -9.43 -3.82
N ILE A 52 -6.54 -8.20 -3.67
CA ILE A 52 -6.35 -7.43 -2.43
C ILE A 52 -7.67 -6.89 -1.92
N ALA A 53 -7.74 -6.74 -0.60
CA ALA A 53 -8.88 -6.17 0.09
C ALA A 53 -8.40 -5.53 1.39
N ILE A 54 -9.21 -4.62 1.94
CA ILE A 54 -8.90 -3.99 3.24
C ILE A 54 -8.73 -5.06 4.30
N ARG A 55 -9.61 -6.07 4.27
CA ARG A 55 -9.54 -7.24 5.14
C ARG A 55 -9.53 -8.49 4.28
N HIS A 56 -8.57 -9.35 4.53
CA HIS A 56 -8.42 -10.60 3.80
C HIS A 56 -7.96 -11.69 4.78
N GLU A 57 -8.39 -12.92 4.59
CA GLU A 57 -7.99 -14.06 5.41
C GLU A 57 -6.48 -14.24 5.39
N ASN A 58 -5.89 -14.12 4.22
CA ASN A 58 -4.44 -14.11 4.06
C ASN A 58 -3.92 -12.69 4.20
N LYS A 59 -3.15 -12.43 5.25
CA LYS A 59 -2.59 -11.07 5.52
C LYS A 59 -1.76 -10.54 4.35
N ALA A 60 -1.09 -11.41 3.61
CA ALA A 60 -0.31 -11.01 2.44
C ALA A 60 -1.15 -10.27 1.40
N ASN A 61 -2.45 -10.55 1.35
CA ASN A 61 -3.42 -9.97 0.43
C ASN A 61 -4.15 -8.74 0.99
N CYS A 62 -3.86 -8.33 2.21
CA CYS A 62 -4.43 -7.10 2.75
C CYS A 62 -3.83 -5.88 2.07
N VAL A 63 -4.65 -4.83 1.93
CA VAL A 63 -4.19 -3.56 1.37
C VAL A 63 -3.13 -2.94 2.28
N SER A 64 -2.05 -2.51 1.67
CA SER A 64 -1.00 -1.71 2.30
C SER A 64 -0.84 -0.43 1.50
N TRP A 65 -0.69 0.70 2.19
CA TRP A 65 -0.61 2.01 1.56
C TRP A 65 0.84 2.40 1.36
N ASP A 66 1.28 2.32 0.12
CA ASP A 66 2.66 2.55 -0.27
C ASP A 66 2.88 4.00 -0.68
N ARG A 67 3.92 4.63 -0.16
CA ARG A 67 4.40 5.93 -0.64
C ARG A 67 5.25 5.68 -1.88
N ILE A 68 4.84 6.23 -3.00
CA ILE A 68 5.56 6.04 -4.28
C ILE A 68 6.98 6.59 -4.14
N ILE A 69 7.09 7.83 -3.67
CA ILE A 69 8.38 8.47 -3.32
C ILE A 69 8.36 8.69 -1.81
N PRO A 70 9.10 7.91 -1.02
CA PRO A 70 8.99 7.95 0.44
C PRO A 70 9.12 9.35 1.06
N GLU A 71 10.03 10.17 0.55
CA GLU A 71 10.32 11.49 1.11
C GLU A 71 9.18 12.50 0.92
N LEU A 72 8.31 12.29 -0.06
CA LEU A 72 7.18 13.20 -0.30
C LEU A 72 6.03 13.01 0.70
N GLY A 73 6.02 11.89 1.40
CA GLY A 73 5.01 11.65 2.44
C GLY A 73 3.69 11.12 1.91
N TYR A 74 2.67 11.26 2.76
CA TYR A 74 1.31 10.76 2.48
C TYR A 74 0.48 11.88 1.89
N VAL A 75 0.77 12.22 0.64
CA VAL A 75 0.14 13.33 -0.06
C VAL A 75 -0.53 12.85 -1.34
N LYS A 76 -1.45 13.65 -1.85
CA LYS A 76 -2.19 13.36 -3.09
C LYS A 76 -1.23 13.01 -4.22
N GLY A 77 -1.53 11.92 -4.93
CA GLY A 77 -0.71 11.45 -6.04
C GLY A 77 0.52 10.65 -5.64
N ASN A 78 0.84 10.54 -4.37
CA ASN A 78 2.04 9.84 -3.89
C ASN A 78 1.74 8.57 -3.11
N VAL A 79 0.48 8.16 -2.99
CA VAL A 79 0.10 6.97 -2.22
C VAL A 79 -0.73 6.05 -3.10
N ARG A 80 -0.45 4.77 -3.04
CA ARG A 80 -1.20 3.75 -3.78
C ARG A 80 -1.43 2.51 -2.91
N ALA A 81 -2.53 1.82 -3.20
CA ALA A 81 -2.85 0.56 -2.55
C ALA A 81 -2.13 -0.59 -3.27
N ILE A 82 -1.30 -1.30 -2.53
CA ILE A 82 -0.65 -2.52 -2.99
C ILE A 82 -0.88 -3.61 -1.95
N SER A 83 -0.52 -4.84 -2.25
CA SER A 83 -0.60 -5.91 -1.24
C SER A 83 0.43 -5.70 -0.14
N LEU A 84 0.13 -6.15 1.06
CA LEU A 84 1.11 -6.15 2.15
C LEU A 84 2.37 -6.91 1.72
N LYS A 85 2.21 -8.04 1.02
CA LYS A 85 3.35 -8.81 0.54
C LYS A 85 4.24 -7.98 -0.38
N ALA A 86 3.67 -7.27 -1.36
CA ALA A 86 4.43 -6.40 -2.26
C ALA A 86 5.15 -5.30 -1.50
N ASN A 87 4.48 -4.69 -0.52
CA ASN A 87 5.06 -3.60 0.25
C ASN A 87 6.22 -4.09 1.13
N LEU A 88 6.10 -5.29 1.72
CA LEU A 88 7.20 -5.90 2.47
C LEU A 88 8.38 -6.24 1.55
N MET A 89 8.12 -6.72 0.34
CA MET A 89 9.18 -7.00 -0.64
C MET A 89 9.89 -5.73 -1.09
N LYS A 90 9.14 -4.65 -1.28
CA LYS A 90 9.69 -3.35 -1.64
C LYS A 90 10.50 -2.76 -0.49
N SER A 91 9.99 -2.85 0.73
CA SER A 91 10.60 -2.32 1.95
C SER A 91 11.10 -0.88 1.75
N ASN A 92 12.35 -0.61 2.09
CA ASN A 92 12.97 0.71 1.97
C ASN A 92 13.87 0.85 0.74
N ALA A 93 13.73 -0.06 -0.22
CA ALA A 93 14.56 -0.01 -1.42
C ALA A 93 14.25 1.24 -2.26
N THR A 94 15.28 1.81 -2.86
CA THR A 94 15.13 2.90 -3.83
C THR A 94 14.62 2.36 -5.17
N PHE A 95 14.13 3.25 -6.05
CA PHE A 95 13.71 2.84 -7.39
C PHE A 95 14.87 2.22 -8.16
N GLU A 96 16.06 2.78 -8.03
CA GLU A 96 17.27 2.26 -8.68
C GLU A 96 17.60 0.86 -8.20
N GLU A 97 17.51 0.63 -6.89
CA GLU A 97 17.73 -0.69 -6.30
C GLU A 97 16.68 -1.70 -6.77
N LEU A 98 15.39 -1.29 -6.81
CA LEU A 98 14.32 -2.16 -7.25
C LEU A 98 14.46 -2.52 -8.73
N GLN A 99 14.85 -1.56 -9.56
CA GLN A 99 15.08 -1.78 -10.99
C GLN A 99 16.23 -2.74 -11.21
N LEU A 100 17.35 -2.51 -10.54
CA LEU A 100 18.53 -3.37 -10.61
C LEU A 100 18.22 -4.79 -10.13
N PHE A 101 17.50 -4.88 -9.00
CA PHE A 101 17.07 -6.15 -8.44
C PHE A 101 16.20 -6.92 -9.44
N ALA A 102 15.20 -6.26 -10.04
CA ALA A 102 14.29 -6.90 -10.99
C ALA A 102 15.04 -7.45 -12.20
N VAL A 103 15.95 -6.68 -12.80
CA VAL A 103 16.73 -7.09 -13.94
C VAL A 103 17.62 -8.28 -13.60
N ASN A 104 18.33 -8.22 -12.49
CA ASN A 104 19.27 -9.26 -12.09
C ASN A 104 18.58 -10.53 -11.58
N ILE A 105 17.42 -10.41 -10.95
CA ILE A 105 16.65 -11.59 -10.55
C ILE A 105 16.18 -12.37 -11.78
N ILE A 106 15.75 -11.69 -12.84
CA ILE A 106 15.37 -12.34 -14.10
C ILE A 106 16.57 -13.11 -14.67
N LYS A 107 17.73 -12.47 -14.74
CA LYS A 107 18.97 -13.13 -15.20
C LYS A 107 19.32 -14.34 -14.34
N TYR A 108 19.23 -14.19 -13.02
CA TYR A 108 19.51 -15.26 -12.08
C TYR A 108 18.59 -16.46 -12.29
N ILE A 109 17.27 -16.20 -12.41
CA ILE A 109 16.28 -17.25 -12.66
C ILE A 109 16.57 -17.97 -13.98
N ASN A 110 16.98 -17.23 -15.00
CA ASN A 110 17.32 -17.78 -16.32
C ASN A 110 18.75 -18.36 -16.37
N LYS A 111 19.46 -18.34 -15.27
CA LYS A 111 20.84 -18.85 -15.16
C LYS A 111 21.83 -18.15 -16.10
N GLU A 112 21.66 -16.82 -16.24
CA GLU A 112 22.51 -15.98 -17.09
C GLU A 112 23.66 -15.34 -16.31
N ILE A 113 23.67 -15.56 -14.97
CA ILE A 113 24.73 -15.03 -14.08
C ILE A 113 25.26 -16.12 -13.18
#